data_34f65d1d036121648263713a4394c558
#
_entry.id   34f65d1d036121648263713a4394c558
#
_cell.length_a   1.000
_cell.length_b   1.000
_cell.length_c   1.000
_cell.angle_alpha   90.00
_cell.angle_beta   90.00
_cell.angle_gamma   90.00
#
_symmetry.space_group_name_H-M   'P 1'
#
loop_
_entity.id
_entity.type
_entity.pdbx_description
1 polymer ?
#
loop_
_entity_poly.entity_id
_entity_poly.type
_entity_poly.pdbx_seq_one_letter_code
_entity_poly.pdbx_strand_id
1 'polypeptide(L)'
;KIKDKTIFLSSFLGKTVSQDMKKTKVVEIKPNLKMLKKNKFSLKRNIRYHQTNTGGSIHTDGPQLLKTPNILIMSCINNAKKGGDTLIVDIRNIFNQIKNNKPKIIRELSKKYYFETRGFNFRKDFLKKPILTKKKREVSFRYMKEYIVTGYEKAKKNMNISRIEALDYLDKALNSKKNQI
;
A
#
# COMPACT_ATOMS: atom_id res chain seq x y z
N LYS A 1 25.22 -12.76 -4.86
CA LYS A 1 24.66 -12.00 -3.70
C LYS A 1 23.16 -12.20 -3.60
N ILE A 2 22.50 -11.95 -2.44
CA ILE A 2 21.05 -12.20 -2.25
C ILE A 2 20.23 -11.36 -3.22
N LYS A 3 20.58 -10.09 -3.46
CA LYS A 3 19.90 -9.23 -4.44
C LYS A 3 19.85 -9.84 -5.84
N ASP A 4 20.95 -10.39 -6.30
CA ASP A 4 21.03 -10.98 -7.64
C ASP A 4 20.17 -12.25 -7.73
N LYS A 5 20.18 -13.08 -6.69
CA LYS A 5 19.29 -14.23 -6.57
C LYS A 5 17.82 -13.84 -6.56
N THR A 6 17.46 -12.78 -5.82
CA THR A 6 16.08 -12.27 -5.79
C THR A 6 15.65 -11.75 -7.16
N ILE A 7 16.51 -11.02 -7.87
CA ILE A 7 16.24 -10.55 -9.25
C ILE A 7 16.05 -11.75 -10.18
N PHE A 8 16.95 -12.73 -10.11
CA PHE A 8 16.88 -13.94 -10.93
C PHE A 8 15.58 -14.70 -10.70
N LEU A 9 15.22 -15.00 -9.45
CA LEU A 9 13.96 -15.67 -9.12
C LEU A 9 12.74 -14.87 -9.59
N SER A 10 12.76 -13.53 -9.44
CA SER A 10 11.66 -12.68 -9.87
C SER A 10 11.43 -12.71 -11.40
N SER A 11 12.47 -12.97 -12.19
CA SER A 11 12.37 -13.02 -13.64
C SER A 11 11.50 -14.16 -14.16
N PHE A 12 11.38 -15.26 -13.41
CA PHE A 12 10.47 -16.36 -13.73
C PHE A 12 9.00 -16.02 -13.52
N LEU A 13 8.69 -15.03 -12.67
CA LEU A 13 7.33 -14.61 -12.34
C LEU A 13 6.85 -13.43 -13.19
N GLY A 14 7.75 -12.79 -13.92
CA GLY A 14 7.40 -11.71 -14.82
C GLY A 14 8.34 -10.51 -14.78
N LYS A 15 7.89 -9.39 -15.34
CA LYS A 15 8.68 -8.16 -15.42
C LYS A 15 8.68 -7.42 -14.09
N THR A 16 9.87 -7.15 -13.55
CA THR A 16 10.03 -6.37 -12.31
C THR A 16 9.60 -4.92 -12.49
N VAL A 17 8.93 -4.38 -11.47
CA VAL A 17 8.49 -2.98 -11.40
C VAL A 17 9.57 -2.15 -10.69
N SER A 18 9.79 -0.93 -11.17
CA SER A 18 10.71 0.02 -10.51
C SER A 18 10.18 0.42 -9.14
N GLN A 19 11.05 0.35 -8.12
CA GLN A 19 10.73 0.68 -6.73
C GLN A 19 10.90 2.17 -6.42
N ASP A 20 11.63 2.89 -7.27
CA ASP A 20 11.92 4.31 -7.13
C ASP A 20 12.14 4.96 -8.49
N MET A 21 12.40 6.27 -8.48
CA MET A 21 12.70 7.06 -9.68
C MET A 21 14.03 6.71 -10.34
N LYS A 22 14.95 6.07 -9.59
CA LYS A 22 16.24 5.59 -10.09
C LYS A 22 16.15 4.23 -10.79
N LYS A 23 14.91 3.73 -10.97
CA LYS A 23 14.62 2.42 -11.58
C LYS A 23 15.21 1.23 -10.81
N THR A 24 15.39 1.38 -9.50
CA THR A 24 15.84 0.30 -8.62
C THR A 24 14.83 -0.84 -8.65
N LYS A 25 15.30 -2.07 -8.89
CA LYS A 25 14.44 -3.26 -8.98
C LYS A 25 14.25 -3.95 -7.63
N VAL A 26 15.26 -3.93 -6.76
CA VAL A 26 15.26 -4.55 -5.44
C VAL A 26 15.71 -3.52 -4.42
N VAL A 27 14.88 -3.29 -3.40
CA VAL A 27 15.17 -2.38 -2.29
C VAL A 27 15.49 -3.20 -1.05
N GLU A 28 16.57 -2.83 -0.37
CA GLU A 28 16.91 -3.39 0.93
C GLU A 28 16.08 -2.68 2.01
N ILE A 29 15.37 -3.47 2.80
CA ILE A 29 14.56 -2.98 3.92
C ILE A 29 15.41 -3.09 5.18
N LYS A 30 15.81 -1.94 5.73
CA LYS A 30 16.50 -1.85 7.01
C LYS A 30 16.26 -0.51 7.68
N PRO A 31 16.22 -0.46 9.02
CA PRO A 31 16.09 0.80 9.76
C PRO A 31 17.26 1.75 9.44
N ASN A 32 16.95 3.01 9.20
CA ASN A 32 17.94 4.05 9.05
C ASN A 32 18.25 4.66 10.42
N LEU A 33 19.28 4.14 11.10
CA LEU A 33 19.65 4.55 12.45
C LEU A 33 19.94 6.07 12.59
N LYS A 34 20.47 6.70 11.53
CA LYS A 34 20.72 8.16 11.54
C LYS A 34 19.40 8.96 11.56
N MET A 35 18.36 8.46 10.91
CA MET A 35 17.04 9.08 10.91
C MET A 35 16.30 8.85 12.23
N LEU A 36 16.45 7.67 12.82
CA LEU A 36 15.85 7.32 14.11
C LEU A 36 16.40 8.20 15.25
N LYS A 37 17.71 8.47 15.26
CA LYS A 37 18.36 9.34 16.28
C LYS A 37 17.94 10.80 16.21
N LYS A 38 17.45 11.29 15.08
CA LYS A 38 17.05 12.71 14.89
C LYS A 38 15.65 13.04 15.39
N ASN A 39 14.92 12.11 16.03
CA ASN A 39 13.57 12.29 16.63
C ASN A 39 12.57 13.16 15.83
N LYS A 40 12.78 13.32 14.52
CA LYS A 40 11.92 14.12 13.65
C LYS A 40 11.08 13.20 12.79
N PHE A 41 10.23 12.42 13.44
CA PHE A 41 9.17 11.69 12.77
C PHE A 41 8.12 12.66 12.26
N SER A 42 8.32 13.20 11.08
CA SER A 42 7.28 13.87 10.33
C SER A 42 6.93 12.98 9.15
N LEU A 43 5.74 12.38 9.16
CA LEU A 43 5.13 11.71 8.00
C LEU A 43 5.03 12.65 6.77
N LYS A 44 5.16 13.96 6.99
CA LYS A 44 5.21 14.99 5.94
C LYS A 44 6.48 14.96 5.10
N ARG A 45 7.54 14.28 5.52
CA ARG A 45 8.76 14.10 4.73
C ARG A 45 8.75 12.69 4.14
N ASN A 46 9.22 12.52 2.93
CA ASN A 46 9.31 11.32 2.08
C ASN A 46 9.91 10.05 2.74
N ILE A 47 9.71 9.88 4.06
CA ILE A 47 10.13 8.71 4.82
C ILE A 47 9.15 7.59 4.52
N ARG A 48 9.67 6.45 4.10
CA ARG A 48 8.88 5.25 3.87
C ARG A 48 8.98 4.31 5.07
N TYR A 49 7.95 3.55 5.36
CA TYR A 49 7.91 2.58 6.48
C TYR A 49 9.14 1.66 6.53
N HIS A 50 9.61 1.18 5.36
CA HIS A 50 10.77 0.31 5.26
C HIS A 50 12.10 0.96 5.72
N GLN A 51 12.12 2.24 6.02
CA GLN A 51 13.27 2.98 6.55
C GLN A 51 13.16 3.19 8.07
N THR A 52 12.11 2.69 8.70
CA THR A 52 11.82 2.87 10.12
C THR A 52 11.81 1.51 10.83
N ASN A 53 11.76 1.54 12.16
CA ASN A 53 11.52 0.37 13.00
C ASN A 53 10.07 0.28 13.49
N THR A 54 9.19 1.10 12.94
CA THR A 54 7.75 1.06 13.24
C THR A 54 7.02 0.25 12.16
N GLY A 55 6.03 -0.52 12.56
CA GLY A 55 5.16 -1.24 11.64
C GLY A 55 4.40 -0.28 10.71
N GLY A 56 4.07 -0.75 9.54
CA GLY A 56 3.18 -0.06 8.60
C GLY A 56 1.72 -0.42 8.83
N SER A 57 0.80 0.44 8.37
CA SER A 57 -0.61 0.10 8.26
C SER A 57 -0.82 -1.02 7.22
N ILE A 58 -1.93 -1.77 7.32
CA ILE A 58 -2.27 -2.75 6.28
C ILE A 58 -2.53 -2.02 4.97
N HIS A 59 -1.83 -2.43 3.91
CA HIS A 59 -1.85 -1.76 2.62
C HIS A 59 -1.56 -2.74 1.47
N THR A 60 -1.76 -2.27 0.25
CA THR A 60 -1.26 -2.93 -0.96
C THR A 60 -0.05 -2.18 -1.49
N ASP A 61 0.91 -2.90 -2.05
CA ASP A 61 2.09 -2.27 -2.64
C ASP A 61 1.81 -1.54 -3.94
N GLY A 62 2.55 -0.46 -4.16
CA GLY A 62 2.49 0.32 -5.39
C GLY A 62 1.19 1.08 -5.64
N PRO A 63 0.44 1.55 -4.63
CA PRO A 63 -0.82 2.29 -4.87
C PRO A 63 -0.60 3.61 -5.60
N GLN A 64 0.62 4.16 -5.56
CA GLN A 64 1.05 5.38 -6.28
C GLN A 64 1.31 5.15 -7.77
N LEU A 65 1.37 3.92 -8.23
CA LEU A 65 1.69 3.58 -9.62
C LEU A 65 0.43 3.59 -10.50
N LEU A 66 0.55 3.87 -11.78
CA LEU A 66 -0.56 3.75 -12.74
C LEU A 66 -1.10 2.32 -12.77
N LYS A 67 -0.22 1.33 -12.75
CA LYS A 67 -0.53 -0.11 -12.66
C LYS A 67 0.16 -0.67 -11.42
N THR A 68 -0.61 -1.24 -10.51
CA THR A 68 -0.09 -1.92 -9.33
C THR A 68 0.62 -3.22 -9.71
N PRO A 69 1.67 -3.64 -8.97
CA PRO A 69 2.27 -4.95 -9.15
C PRO A 69 1.27 -6.06 -8.80
N ASN A 70 1.38 -7.19 -9.47
CA ASN A 70 0.55 -8.36 -9.19
C ASN A 70 1.17 -9.25 -8.10
N ILE A 71 2.49 -9.24 -7.98
CA ILE A 71 3.25 -10.10 -7.08
C ILE A 71 4.28 -9.24 -6.34
N LEU A 72 4.38 -9.43 -5.03
CA LEU A 72 5.45 -8.93 -4.18
C LEU A 72 6.35 -10.10 -3.79
N ILE A 73 7.66 -9.90 -3.92
CA ILE A 73 8.66 -10.87 -3.50
C ILE A 73 9.48 -10.22 -2.39
N MET A 74 9.57 -10.91 -1.26
CA MET A 74 10.38 -10.52 -0.12
C MET A 74 11.36 -11.65 0.22
N SER A 75 12.64 -11.31 0.39
CA SER A 75 13.67 -12.23 0.83
C SER A 75 14.19 -11.78 2.19
N CYS A 76 13.99 -12.60 3.21
CA CYS A 76 14.53 -12.33 4.54
C CYS A 76 16.03 -12.65 4.56
N ILE A 77 16.85 -11.65 4.93
CA ILE A 77 18.31 -11.81 5.06
C ILE A 77 18.67 -12.13 6.50
N ASN A 78 18.10 -11.37 7.42
CA ASN A 78 18.30 -11.54 8.87
C ASN A 78 16.94 -11.38 9.55
N ASN A 79 16.63 -12.30 10.44
CA ASN A 79 15.43 -12.21 11.27
C ASN A 79 15.61 -11.12 12.32
N ALA A 80 14.54 -10.41 12.64
CA ALA A 80 14.51 -9.56 13.81
C ALA A 80 14.52 -10.40 15.10
N LYS A 81 15.17 -9.93 16.15
CA LYS A 81 15.12 -10.58 17.47
C LYS A 81 13.72 -10.55 18.09
N LYS A 82 12.93 -9.51 17.77
CA LYS A 82 11.56 -9.33 18.24
C LYS A 82 10.76 -8.56 17.18
N GLY A 83 9.55 -9.02 16.85
CA GLY A 83 8.70 -8.41 15.82
C GLY A 83 9.24 -8.66 14.41
N GLY A 84 8.76 -7.89 13.44
CA GLY A 84 9.09 -8.04 12.02
C GLY A 84 8.16 -9.01 11.29
N ASP A 85 7.09 -9.45 11.94
CA ASP A 85 6.06 -10.31 11.36
C ASP A 85 5.32 -9.58 10.25
N THR A 86 4.94 -10.32 9.22
CA THR A 86 4.10 -9.80 8.13
C THR A 86 2.68 -10.29 8.34
N LEU A 87 1.75 -9.36 8.53
CA LEU A 87 0.32 -9.66 8.57
C LEU A 87 -0.23 -9.67 7.16
N ILE A 88 -0.96 -10.73 6.82
CA ILE A 88 -1.62 -10.89 5.54
C ILE A 88 -3.14 -10.90 5.74
N VAL A 89 -3.87 -10.28 4.82
CA VAL A 89 -5.34 -10.25 4.83
C VAL A 89 -5.88 -10.72 3.49
N ASP A 90 -6.78 -11.71 3.49
CA ASP A 90 -7.46 -12.12 2.26
C ASP A 90 -8.52 -11.09 1.87
N ILE A 91 -8.23 -10.34 0.82
CA ILE A 91 -9.13 -9.29 0.30
C ILE A 91 -10.46 -9.83 -0.22
N ARG A 92 -10.56 -11.11 -0.61
CA ARG A 92 -11.82 -11.72 -1.05
C ARG A 92 -12.77 -11.90 0.12
N ASN A 93 -12.23 -12.30 1.27
CA ASN A 93 -13.00 -12.39 2.51
C ASN A 93 -13.50 -11.00 2.94
N ILE A 94 -12.63 -9.99 2.91
CA ILE A 94 -13.01 -8.59 3.19
C ILE A 94 -14.11 -8.13 2.23
N PHE A 95 -13.94 -8.35 0.92
CA PHE A 95 -14.94 -7.98 -0.08
C PHE A 95 -16.30 -8.62 0.22
N ASN A 96 -16.34 -9.94 0.48
CA ASN A 96 -17.58 -10.67 0.77
C ASN A 96 -18.23 -10.17 2.06
N GLN A 97 -17.45 -9.95 3.12
CA GLN A 97 -17.91 -9.39 4.37
C GLN A 97 -18.56 -8.01 4.18
N ILE A 98 -17.90 -7.10 3.46
CA ILE A 98 -18.43 -5.76 3.19
C ILE A 98 -19.68 -5.84 2.30
N LYS A 99 -19.64 -6.67 1.26
CA LYS A 99 -20.76 -6.85 0.33
C LYS A 99 -22.03 -7.31 1.05
N ASN A 100 -21.89 -8.26 1.98
CA ASN A 100 -23.04 -8.81 2.70
C ASN A 100 -23.58 -7.85 3.78
N ASN A 101 -22.71 -7.16 4.51
CA ASN A 101 -23.10 -6.34 5.64
C ASN A 101 -23.40 -4.88 5.27
N LYS A 102 -22.66 -4.31 4.33
CA LYS A 102 -22.69 -2.88 3.98
C LYS A 102 -22.43 -2.68 2.47
N PRO A 103 -23.33 -3.12 1.56
CA PRO A 103 -23.11 -3.05 0.12
C PRO A 103 -22.92 -1.62 -0.42
N LYS A 104 -23.42 -0.61 0.29
CA LYS A 104 -23.15 0.81 -0.02
C LYS A 104 -21.67 1.14 0.02
N ILE A 105 -20.91 0.56 0.94
CA ILE A 105 -19.45 0.74 1.07
C ILE A 105 -18.73 0.23 -0.17
N ILE A 106 -19.13 -0.93 -0.72
CA ILE A 106 -18.56 -1.45 -1.98
C ILE A 106 -18.71 -0.44 -3.11
N ARG A 107 -19.91 0.16 -3.26
CA ARG A 107 -20.12 1.17 -4.29
C ARG A 107 -19.24 2.40 -4.11
N GLU A 108 -19.07 2.84 -2.85
CA GLU A 108 -18.24 3.99 -2.54
C GLU A 108 -16.76 3.68 -2.81
N LEU A 109 -16.22 2.55 -2.34
CA LEU A 109 -14.83 2.13 -2.59
C LEU A 109 -14.51 1.91 -4.06
N SER A 110 -15.53 1.66 -4.90
CA SER A 110 -15.37 1.51 -6.36
C SER A 110 -15.30 2.84 -7.11
N LYS A 111 -15.60 3.96 -6.45
CA LYS A 111 -15.40 5.29 -7.04
C LYS A 111 -13.91 5.66 -7.06
N LYS A 112 -13.55 6.66 -7.87
CA LYS A 112 -12.17 7.12 -7.97
C LYS A 112 -11.80 7.99 -6.76
N TYR A 113 -10.71 7.61 -6.07
CA TYR A 113 -10.04 8.36 -5.00
C TYR A 113 -8.77 9.01 -5.53
N TYR A 114 -8.29 10.02 -4.85
CA TYR A 114 -6.99 10.64 -5.13
C TYR A 114 -5.92 9.90 -4.33
N PHE A 115 -4.86 9.46 -5.02
CA PHE A 115 -3.68 8.87 -4.41
C PHE A 115 -2.47 9.74 -4.72
N GLU A 116 -1.65 10.05 -3.73
CA GLU A 116 -0.37 10.70 -3.95
C GLU A 116 0.53 9.82 -4.82
N THR A 117 1.23 10.40 -5.80
CA THR A 117 2.10 9.66 -6.71
C THR A 117 3.52 9.48 -6.21
N ARG A 118 3.89 10.10 -5.09
CA ARG A 118 5.25 10.02 -4.50
C ARG A 118 6.36 10.31 -5.52
N GLY A 119 6.11 11.20 -6.47
CA GLY A 119 7.05 11.57 -7.52
C GLY A 119 7.11 10.60 -8.71
N PHE A 120 6.36 9.49 -8.73
CA PHE A 120 6.33 8.57 -9.89
C PHE A 120 5.58 9.11 -11.11
N ASN A 121 4.85 10.21 -10.96
CA ASN A 121 4.19 10.89 -12.06
C ASN A 121 4.61 12.37 -12.09
N PHE A 122 5.50 12.73 -13.00
CA PHE A 122 6.01 14.09 -13.14
C PHE A 122 4.97 15.12 -13.58
N ARG A 123 3.82 14.67 -14.14
CA ARG A 123 2.79 15.59 -14.62
C ARG A 123 1.82 16.00 -13.50
N LYS A 124 1.61 15.13 -12.51
CA LYS A 124 0.68 15.38 -11.40
C LYS A 124 1.15 14.68 -10.13
N ASP A 125 1.03 15.36 -9.01
CA ASP A 125 1.36 14.82 -7.68
C ASP A 125 0.34 13.80 -7.18
N PHE A 126 -0.76 13.60 -7.90
CA PHE A 126 -1.81 12.64 -7.58
C PHE A 126 -2.33 11.90 -8.81
N LEU A 127 -2.89 10.73 -8.59
CA LEU A 127 -3.64 9.97 -9.58
C LEU A 127 -5.05 9.66 -9.06
N LYS A 128 -6.02 9.46 -9.96
CA LYS A 128 -7.39 9.07 -9.62
C LYS A 128 -7.61 7.61 -9.97
N LYS A 129 -7.82 6.76 -8.97
CA LYS A 129 -8.10 5.33 -9.14
C LYS A 129 -9.11 4.86 -8.09
N PRO A 130 -9.89 3.81 -8.35
CA PRO A 130 -10.72 3.19 -7.33
C PRO A 130 -9.85 2.44 -6.31
N ILE A 131 -10.35 2.34 -5.08
CA ILE A 131 -9.77 1.46 -4.06
C ILE A 131 -10.12 0.02 -4.39
N LEU A 132 -11.38 -0.24 -4.72
CA LEU A 132 -11.89 -1.56 -5.08
C LEU A 132 -12.15 -1.62 -6.59
N THR A 133 -11.64 -2.66 -7.23
CA THR A 133 -11.99 -3.01 -8.61
C THR A 133 -12.47 -4.46 -8.65
N LYS A 134 -13.63 -4.67 -9.28
CA LYS A 134 -14.15 -6.01 -9.56
C LYS A 134 -14.26 -6.21 -11.06
N LYS A 135 -13.62 -7.25 -11.60
CA LYS A 135 -13.72 -7.67 -13.00
C LYS A 135 -14.08 -9.15 -13.04
N LYS A 136 -15.26 -9.47 -13.55
CA LYS A 136 -15.78 -10.85 -13.55
C LYS A 136 -15.72 -11.46 -12.12
N ARG A 137 -14.86 -12.47 -11.91
CA ARG A 137 -14.65 -13.14 -10.61
C ARG A 137 -13.47 -12.58 -9.81
N GLU A 138 -12.67 -11.68 -10.41
CA GLU A 138 -11.50 -11.11 -9.76
C GLU A 138 -11.86 -9.85 -8.99
N VAL A 139 -11.35 -9.78 -7.76
CA VAL A 139 -11.45 -8.61 -6.89
C VAL A 139 -10.03 -8.15 -6.60
N SER A 140 -9.76 -6.86 -6.78
CA SER A 140 -8.48 -6.26 -6.44
C SER A 140 -8.67 -4.99 -5.62
N PHE A 141 -7.75 -4.77 -4.70
CA PHE A 141 -7.68 -3.58 -3.88
C PHE A 141 -6.42 -2.78 -4.22
N ARG A 142 -6.57 -1.47 -4.18
CA ARG A 142 -5.50 -0.49 -4.21
C ARG A 142 -5.66 0.36 -2.95
N TYR A 143 -4.88 0.11 -1.92
CA TYR A 143 -5.10 0.74 -0.64
C TYR A 143 -3.80 1.08 0.09
N MET A 144 -3.68 2.30 0.51
CA MET A 144 -2.76 2.83 1.51
C MET A 144 -3.37 4.14 1.99
N LYS A 145 -3.86 4.18 3.22
CA LYS A 145 -4.65 5.31 3.75
C LYS A 145 -3.87 6.62 3.66
N GLU A 146 -2.59 6.58 4.01
CA GLU A 146 -1.73 7.76 4.00
C GLU A 146 -1.60 8.38 2.60
N TYR A 147 -1.50 7.53 1.54
CA TYR A 147 -1.42 8.03 0.17
C TYR A 147 -2.74 8.55 -0.36
N ILE A 148 -3.85 8.10 0.21
CA ILE A 148 -5.17 8.66 -0.10
C ILE A 148 -5.30 10.02 0.56
N VAL A 149 -5.00 10.15 1.86
CA VAL A 149 -5.08 11.43 2.59
C VAL A 149 -4.23 12.48 1.91
N THR A 150 -2.94 12.21 1.71
CA THR A 150 -2.02 13.14 1.05
C THR A 150 -2.38 13.38 -0.43
N GLY A 151 -3.02 12.41 -1.08
CA GLY A 151 -3.54 12.56 -2.44
C GLY A 151 -4.66 13.59 -2.53
N TYR A 152 -5.56 13.63 -1.56
CA TYR A 152 -6.60 14.66 -1.46
C TYR A 152 -6.01 16.04 -1.16
N GLU A 153 -5.01 16.12 -0.27
CA GLU A 153 -4.26 17.36 0.02
C GLU A 153 -3.61 17.92 -1.27
N LYS A 154 -2.88 17.06 -2.01
CA LYS A 154 -2.23 17.42 -3.28
C LYS A 154 -3.23 17.86 -4.35
N ALA A 155 -4.38 17.24 -4.37
CA ALA A 155 -5.47 17.58 -5.29
C ALA A 155 -6.23 18.86 -4.87
N LYS A 156 -5.97 19.41 -3.68
CA LYS A 156 -6.71 20.52 -3.06
C LYS A 156 -8.22 20.24 -3.04
N LYS A 157 -8.59 19.03 -2.62
CA LYS A 157 -9.98 18.55 -2.54
C LYS A 157 -10.26 18.01 -1.15
N ASN A 158 -11.50 18.17 -0.71
CA ASN A 158 -11.99 17.54 0.51
C ASN A 158 -12.64 16.21 0.19
N MET A 159 -12.51 15.28 1.12
CA MET A 159 -13.19 14.01 1.07
C MET A 159 -14.59 14.18 1.65
N ASN A 160 -15.63 13.71 0.95
CA ASN A 160 -16.98 13.77 1.48
C ASN A 160 -17.19 12.70 2.57
N ILE A 161 -18.23 12.88 3.39
CA ILE A 161 -18.54 12.02 4.53
C ILE A 161 -18.64 10.54 4.12
N SER A 162 -19.35 10.22 3.02
CA SER A 162 -19.52 8.84 2.56
C SER A 162 -18.18 8.14 2.24
N ARG A 163 -17.19 8.88 1.75
CA ARG A 163 -15.84 8.34 1.49
C ARG A 163 -15.05 8.12 2.77
N ILE A 164 -15.18 9.05 3.72
CA ILE A 164 -14.55 8.91 5.05
C ILE A 164 -15.12 7.67 5.74
N GLU A 165 -16.44 7.52 5.79
CA GLU A 165 -17.11 6.34 6.34
C GLU A 165 -16.67 5.05 5.66
N ALA A 166 -16.53 5.07 4.32
CA ALA A 166 -16.09 3.89 3.57
C ALA A 166 -14.64 3.50 3.88
N LEU A 167 -13.74 4.49 4.04
CA LEU A 167 -12.37 4.24 4.45
C LEU A 167 -12.28 3.71 5.88
N ASP A 168 -13.02 4.30 6.82
CA ASP A 168 -13.02 3.88 8.21
C ASP A 168 -13.60 2.48 8.38
N TYR A 169 -14.64 2.15 7.61
CA TYR A 169 -15.19 0.79 7.60
C TYR A 169 -14.17 -0.22 7.05
N LEU A 170 -13.51 0.12 5.95
CA LEU A 170 -12.45 -0.72 5.36
C LEU A 170 -11.29 -0.92 6.35
N ASP A 171 -10.81 0.15 6.99
CA ASP A 171 -9.76 0.07 8.01
C ASP A 171 -10.13 -0.88 9.15
N LYS A 172 -11.34 -0.74 9.69
CA LYS A 172 -11.83 -1.62 10.75
C LYS A 172 -11.89 -3.08 10.30
N ALA A 173 -12.32 -3.33 9.06
CA ALA A 173 -12.36 -4.68 8.51
C ALA A 173 -10.97 -5.28 8.31
N LEU A 174 -10.02 -4.50 7.77
CA LEU A 174 -8.64 -4.92 7.55
C LEU A 174 -7.91 -5.21 8.88
N ASN A 175 -8.12 -4.38 9.91
CA ASN A 175 -7.45 -4.51 11.20
C ASN A 175 -8.14 -5.51 12.15
N SER A 176 -9.24 -6.12 11.75
CA SER A 176 -9.90 -7.16 12.55
C SER A 176 -9.08 -8.44 12.57
N LYS A 177 -8.71 -8.93 13.78
CA LYS A 177 -7.92 -10.17 13.96
C LYS A 177 -8.48 -11.36 13.20
N LYS A 178 -9.80 -11.48 13.11
CA LYS A 178 -10.47 -12.59 12.37
C LYS A 178 -10.18 -12.60 10.86
N ASN A 179 -9.70 -11.51 10.30
CA ASN A 179 -9.41 -11.35 8.87
C ASN A 179 -7.91 -11.45 8.58
N GLN A 180 -7.07 -11.56 9.60
CA GLN A 180 -5.60 -11.65 9.49
C GLN A 180 -5.16 -13.12 9.51
N ILE A 181 -4.12 -13.39 8.70
CA ILE A 181 -3.46 -14.69 8.54
C ILE A 181 -2.02 -14.56 9.02
#